data_7dece9cbedc1291a7f9818036ad9e9e6
#
_entry.id   7dece9cbedc1291a7f9818036ad9e9e6
#
_cell.length_a   1.000
_cell.length_b   1.000
_cell.length_c   1.000
_cell.angle_alpha   90.00
_cell.angle_beta   90.00
_cell.angle_gamma   90.00
#
_symmetry.space_group_name_H-M   'P 1'
#
loop_
_entity.id
_entity.type
_entity.pdbx_description
1 polymer ?
#
loop_
_entity_poly.entity_id
_entity_poly.type
_entity_poly.pdbx_seq_one_letter_code
_entity_poly.pdbx_strand_id
1 'polypeptide(L)'
;QITPKGCHMSPKLPIHNSQTITEFLNLHHGQISEQDSQDSYKFAFDDEAFLARRETMGIRFELELLKPEVLLKEHGIEHTITVFGSTRFVSEATALSLKEKAKTSDEIADANKALLHSQYYESARQFGALVASYNSTQKKDSNKLHICTGGGPGIMEAANRGAFESGDKTIGFNISLPREQHPNQYISPGLSFRFHYFALRKMHFMLRARAIVAYPGGFGSFDELFEVLTLIQTKKVVPIPVILVGKSYWNEMLNFKGMVEFGVIDQEDMQIIHFSETAEEAWQVIRDWYQLG
;
A
#
# COMPACT_ATOMS: atom_id res chain seq x y z
N GLN A 1 -32.16 -18.36 57.01
CA GLN A 1 -31.81 -17.30 55.97
C GLN A 1 -30.34 -17.02 56.12
N ILE A 2 -29.52 -17.54 55.17
CA ILE A 2 -28.09 -17.36 55.15
C ILE A 2 -27.82 -16.43 53.92
N THR A 3 -27.39 -15.21 54.19
CA THR A 3 -26.90 -14.28 53.19
C THR A 3 -25.50 -14.65 52.77
N PRO A 4 -25.18 -14.69 51.48
CA PRO A 4 -23.78 -14.95 51.02
C PRO A 4 -22.93 -13.71 51.21
N LYS A 5 -21.84 -13.86 51.94
CA LYS A 5 -20.78 -12.87 52.15
C LYS A 5 -20.05 -12.57 50.83
N GLY A 6 -19.71 -11.31 50.69
CA GLY A 6 -19.16 -10.68 49.52
C GLY A 6 -17.94 -11.37 48.87
N CYS A 7 -17.94 -11.34 47.59
CA CYS A 7 -16.81 -11.65 46.70
C CYS A 7 -15.71 -10.60 46.92
N HIS A 8 -14.64 -10.96 47.63
CA HIS A 8 -13.43 -10.15 47.68
C HIS A 8 -12.79 -10.18 46.30
N MET A 9 -12.86 -9.07 45.60
CA MET A 9 -12.01 -8.85 44.42
C MET A 9 -10.55 -8.93 44.88
N SER A 10 -9.84 -9.94 44.39
CA SER A 10 -8.38 -10.03 44.52
C SER A 10 -7.74 -8.73 43.99
N PRO A 11 -6.78 -8.15 44.68
CA PRO A 11 -6.06 -6.98 44.17
C PRO A 11 -5.42 -7.38 42.83
N LYS A 12 -5.75 -6.62 41.80
CA LYS A 12 -5.03 -6.74 40.51
C LYS A 12 -3.55 -6.53 40.84
N LEU A 13 -2.73 -7.56 40.61
CA LEU A 13 -1.28 -7.41 40.63
C LEU A 13 -0.92 -6.25 39.72
N PRO A 14 -0.07 -5.31 40.17
CA PRO A 14 0.37 -4.24 39.30
C PRO A 14 1.01 -4.90 38.07
N ILE A 15 0.49 -4.57 36.89
CA ILE A 15 1.16 -4.86 35.65
C ILE A 15 2.53 -4.17 35.80
N HIS A 16 3.61 -4.94 35.82
CA HIS A 16 4.95 -4.37 35.76
C HIS A 16 4.94 -3.42 34.57
N ASN A 17 5.02 -2.12 34.81
CA ASN A 17 5.30 -1.13 33.81
C ASN A 17 6.63 -1.59 33.18
N SER A 18 6.56 -2.23 32.02
CA SER A 18 7.74 -2.40 31.19
C SER A 18 8.17 -0.97 30.84
N GLN A 19 9.24 -0.49 31.50
CA GLN A 19 9.88 0.76 31.09
C GLN A 19 10.10 0.66 29.60
N THR A 20 9.69 1.66 28.86
CA THR A 20 10.00 1.71 27.45
C THR A 20 11.53 1.69 27.30
N ILE A 21 12.03 1.09 26.23
CA ILE A 21 13.47 1.05 25.95
C ILE A 21 14.05 2.48 26.03
N THR A 22 13.30 3.47 25.61
CA THR A 22 13.68 4.90 25.69
C THR A 22 13.85 5.37 27.15
N GLU A 23 12.97 4.99 28.07
CA GLU A 23 13.11 5.32 29.49
C GLU A 23 14.32 4.61 30.11
N PHE A 24 14.55 3.33 29.73
CA PHE A 24 15.71 2.57 30.17
C PHE A 24 17.02 3.19 29.65
N LEU A 25 17.12 3.58 28.40
CA LEU A 25 18.30 4.23 27.82
C LEU A 25 18.60 5.59 28.47
N ASN A 26 17.57 6.37 28.79
CA ASN A 26 17.72 7.67 29.46
C ASN A 26 18.23 7.56 30.90
N LEU A 27 18.00 6.42 31.57
CA LEU A 27 18.45 6.20 32.95
C LEU A 27 19.93 5.76 33.04
N HIS A 28 20.56 5.36 31.94
CA HIS A 28 21.89 4.72 31.94
C HIS A 28 22.98 5.54 31.25
N HIS A 29 22.85 6.87 31.14
CA HIS A 29 23.94 7.75 30.74
C HIS A 29 24.95 7.93 31.89
N GLY A 30 25.71 6.84 32.18
CA GLY A 30 26.89 6.88 33.04
C GLY A 30 28.15 7.31 32.29
N GLN A 31 29.27 7.47 33.01
CA GLN A 31 30.58 7.75 32.40
C GLN A 31 30.95 6.59 31.48
N ILE A 32 31.20 6.89 30.19
CA ILE A 32 31.58 5.92 29.16
C ILE A 32 33.00 5.43 29.47
N SER A 33 33.17 4.12 29.68
CA SER A 33 34.49 3.49 29.84
C SER A 33 35.07 3.07 28.47
N GLU A 34 36.36 2.79 28.38
CA GLU A 34 36.96 2.24 27.15
C GLU A 34 36.30 0.91 26.71
N GLN A 35 35.77 0.13 27.64
CA GLN A 35 35.05 -1.11 27.35
C GLN A 35 33.67 -0.86 26.74
N ASP A 36 33.02 0.25 27.04
CA ASP A 36 31.72 0.63 26.48
C ASP A 36 31.80 1.00 24.99
N SER A 37 33.02 1.30 24.49
CA SER A 37 33.25 1.61 23.07
C SER A 37 33.42 0.36 22.18
N GLN A 38 33.43 -0.84 22.75
CA GLN A 38 33.55 -2.09 21.97
C GLN A 38 32.24 -2.41 21.26
N ASP A 39 32.31 -2.80 19.97
CA ASP A 39 31.16 -3.15 19.17
C ASP A 39 30.30 -4.27 19.79
N SER A 40 30.91 -5.18 20.54
CA SER A 40 30.21 -6.27 21.24
C SER A 40 29.38 -5.81 22.45
N TYR A 41 29.58 -4.59 22.95
CA TYR A 41 28.87 -4.04 24.11
C TYR A 41 27.62 -3.25 23.76
N LYS A 42 27.38 -3.02 22.46
CA LYS A 42 26.17 -2.35 21.98
C LYS A 42 24.94 -3.24 22.23
N PHE A 43 23.80 -2.62 22.54
CA PHE A 43 22.53 -3.36 22.54
C PHE A 43 22.24 -3.91 21.16
N ALA A 44 21.86 -5.18 21.08
CA ALA A 44 21.64 -5.87 19.82
C ALA A 44 20.59 -5.19 18.92
N PHE A 45 19.59 -4.52 19.49
CA PHE A 45 18.56 -3.78 18.75
C PHE A 45 19.06 -2.42 18.21
N ASP A 46 20.16 -1.90 18.73
CA ASP A 46 20.78 -0.62 18.33
C ASP A 46 22.09 -0.82 17.56
N ASP A 47 22.47 -2.07 17.32
CA ASP A 47 23.65 -2.44 16.53
C ASP A 47 23.26 -2.67 15.07
N GLU A 48 23.37 -1.60 14.25
CA GLU A 48 23.07 -1.67 12.82
C GLU A 48 23.93 -2.69 12.08
N ALA A 49 25.22 -2.83 12.46
CA ALA A 49 26.14 -3.78 11.83
C ALA A 49 25.74 -5.21 12.13
N PHE A 50 25.33 -5.51 13.36
CA PHE A 50 24.79 -6.80 13.74
C PHE A 50 23.46 -7.09 13.04
N LEU A 51 22.53 -6.11 13.03
CA LEU A 51 21.25 -6.25 12.36
C LEU A 51 21.37 -6.38 10.83
N ALA A 52 22.47 -5.93 10.22
CA ALA A 52 22.73 -6.08 8.79
C ALA A 52 23.25 -7.47 8.40
N ARG A 53 23.63 -8.33 9.35
CA ARG A 53 24.18 -9.67 9.09
C ARG A 53 23.15 -10.59 8.43
N ARG A 54 23.63 -11.63 7.75
CA ARG A 54 22.78 -12.67 7.15
C ARG A 54 21.98 -13.43 8.21
N GLU A 55 22.59 -13.71 9.33
CA GLU A 55 22.02 -14.47 10.45
C GLU A 55 20.83 -13.77 11.09
N THR A 56 20.76 -12.45 11.02
CA THR A 56 19.66 -11.63 11.56
C THR A 56 18.56 -11.35 10.53
N MET A 57 18.61 -11.99 9.34
CA MET A 57 17.60 -11.79 8.29
C MET A 57 16.16 -12.06 8.78
N GLY A 58 15.97 -13.11 9.59
CA GLY A 58 14.64 -13.44 10.16
C GLY A 58 14.09 -12.33 11.05
N ILE A 59 14.93 -11.70 11.86
CA ILE A 59 14.57 -10.56 12.72
C ILE A 59 14.15 -9.36 11.86
N ARG A 60 14.88 -9.09 10.78
CA ARG A 60 14.51 -7.99 9.86
C ARG A 60 13.18 -8.26 9.16
N PHE A 61 12.87 -9.51 8.81
CA PHE A 61 11.56 -9.90 8.29
C PHE A 61 10.45 -9.58 9.30
N GLU A 62 10.66 -9.94 10.56
CA GLU A 62 9.69 -9.66 11.62
C GLU A 62 9.50 -8.15 11.83
N LEU A 63 10.58 -7.37 11.84
CA LEU A 63 10.51 -5.91 11.95
C LEU A 63 9.77 -5.26 10.76
N GLU A 64 10.03 -5.73 9.52
CA GLU A 64 9.31 -5.22 8.33
C GLU A 64 7.85 -5.66 8.29
N LEU A 65 7.49 -6.78 8.92
CA LEU A 65 6.11 -7.19 9.10
C LEU A 65 5.42 -6.34 10.17
N LEU A 66 6.04 -6.17 11.34
CA LEU A 66 5.40 -5.54 12.50
C LEU A 66 5.28 -4.02 12.38
N LYS A 67 6.30 -3.34 11.87
CA LYS A 67 6.32 -1.87 11.84
C LYS A 67 5.12 -1.26 11.11
N PRO A 68 4.77 -1.66 9.87
CA PRO A 68 3.57 -1.16 9.21
C PRO A 68 2.29 -1.54 9.96
N GLU A 69 2.19 -2.76 10.50
CA GLU A 69 1.01 -3.24 11.22
C GLU A 69 0.69 -2.38 12.45
N VAL A 70 1.72 -2.08 13.25
CA VAL A 70 1.59 -1.25 14.45
C VAL A 70 1.19 0.18 14.07
N LEU A 71 1.93 0.79 13.15
CA LEU A 71 1.70 2.20 12.77
C LEU A 71 0.37 2.40 12.03
N LEU A 72 -0.02 1.49 11.15
CA LEU A 72 -1.33 1.56 10.49
C LEU A 72 -2.46 1.48 11.53
N LYS A 73 -2.35 0.60 12.52
CA LYS A 73 -3.33 0.48 13.61
C LYS A 73 -3.39 1.75 14.47
N GLU A 74 -2.24 2.34 14.82
CA GLU A 74 -2.18 3.60 15.57
C GLU A 74 -2.83 4.76 14.81
N HIS A 75 -2.72 4.75 13.47
CA HIS A 75 -3.38 5.72 12.60
C HIS A 75 -4.86 5.40 12.30
N GLY A 76 -5.42 4.31 12.85
CA GLY A 76 -6.81 3.90 12.62
C GLY A 76 -7.06 3.39 11.20
N ILE A 77 -6.04 2.86 10.51
CA ILE A 77 -6.18 2.29 9.16
C ILE A 77 -6.54 0.81 9.27
N GLU A 78 -7.80 0.49 9.06
CA GLU A 78 -8.29 -0.89 9.09
C GLU A 78 -8.43 -1.50 7.69
N HIS A 79 -8.81 -0.69 6.69
CA HIS A 79 -9.07 -1.15 5.34
C HIS A 79 -8.44 -0.23 4.30
N THR A 80 -7.94 -0.83 3.22
CA THR A 80 -7.31 -0.12 2.11
C THR A 80 -7.92 -0.50 0.77
N ILE A 81 -7.80 0.41 -0.19
CA ILE A 81 -7.90 0.11 -1.62
C ILE A 81 -6.50 0.26 -2.18
N THR A 82 -5.95 -0.84 -2.71
CA THR A 82 -4.61 -0.82 -3.27
C THR A 82 -4.66 -0.45 -4.76
N VAL A 83 -3.90 0.57 -5.15
CA VAL A 83 -3.87 1.07 -6.53
C VAL A 83 -2.49 0.81 -7.13
N PHE A 84 -2.48 0.11 -8.26
CA PHE A 84 -1.29 -0.19 -9.06
C PHE A 84 -1.37 0.48 -10.44
N GLY A 85 -0.21 0.72 -11.05
CA GLY A 85 -0.11 1.24 -12.40
C GLY A 85 1.28 1.77 -12.75
N SER A 86 1.41 2.36 -13.93
CA SER A 86 2.68 2.84 -14.48
C SER A 86 3.27 3.98 -13.65
N THR A 87 4.57 3.89 -13.37
CA THR A 87 5.37 4.99 -12.81
C THR A 87 5.69 6.10 -13.83
N ARG A 88 5.40 5.86 -15.11
CA ARG A 88 5.80 6.73 -16.24
C ARG A 88 4.69 7.68 -16.69
N PHE A 89 3.46 7.49 -16.20
CA PHE A 89 2.36 8.36 -16.56
C PHE A 89 2.43 9.65 -15.73
N VAL A 90 2.25 10.78 -16.40
CA VAL A 90 2.35 12.10 -15.77
C VAL A 90 1.02 12.82 -15.83
N SER A 91 0.84 13.85 -15.00
CA SER A 91 -0.34 14.70 -15.06
C SER A 91 -0.48 15.39 -16.43
N GLU A 92 -1.70 15.73 -16.79
CA GLU A 92 -1.98 16.46 -18.04
C GLU A 92 -1.17 17.76 -18.13
N ALA A 93 -1.08 18.51 -17.04
CA ALA A 93 -0.28 19.74 -16.98
C ALA A 93 1.21 19.49 -17.29
N THR A 94 1.78 18.40 -16.76
CA THR A 94 3.15 18.01 -17.05
C THR A 94 3.32 17.57 -18.49
N ALA A 95 2.37 16.80 -19.03
CA ALA A 95 2.39 16.34 -20.42
C ALA A 95 2.31 17.50 -21.41
N LEU A 96 1.47 18.49 -21.16
CA LEU A 96 1.37 19.73 -21.93
C LEU A 96 2.69 20.52 -21.90
N SER A 97 3.30 20.67 -20.72
CA SER A 97 4.60 21.33 -20.59
C SER A 97 5.70 20.59 -21.36
N LEU A 98 5.71 19.26 -21.38
CA LEU A 98 6.63 18.46 -22.19
C LEU A 98 6.41 18.72 -23.69
N LYS A 99 5.15 18.80 -24.11
CA LYS A 99 4.78 19.07 -25.52
C LYS A 99 5.24 20.46 -25.98
N GLU A 100 5.09 21.48 -25.15
CA GLU A 100 5.56 22.85 -25.45
C GLU A 100 7.09 22.93 -25.58
N LYS A 101 7.82 22.11 -24.83
CA LYS A 101 9.30 22.10 -24.81
C LYS A 101 9.92 21.21 -25.87
N ALA A 102 9.17 20.29 -26.45
CA ALA A 102 9.63 19.32 -27.43
C ALA A 102 10.08 20.01 -28.73
N LYS A 103 11.30 19.70 -29.19
CA LYS A 103 11.93 20.30 -30.38
C LYS A 103 12.23 19.29 -31.44
N THR A 104 12.54 18.05 -31.07
CA THR A 104 12.86 16.97 -32.01
C THR A 104 11.62 16.11 -32.29
N SER A 105 11.65 15.37 -33.39
CA SER A 105 10.55 14.44 -33.74
C SER A 105 10.31 13.41 -32.66
N ASP A 106 11.37 12.90 -32.03
CA ASP A 106 11.27 11.90 -30.97
C ASP A 106 10.68 12.50 -29.68
N GLU A 107 11.12 13.71 -29.29
CA GLU A 107 10.56 14.44 -28.16
C GLU A 107 9.05 14.76 -28.36
N ILE A 108 8.66 15.13 -29.58
CA ILE A 108 7.26 15.37 -29.92
C ILE A 108 6.44 14.09 -29.85
N ALA A 109 6.99 12.97 -30.35
CA ALA A 109 6.32 11.66 -30.26
C ALA A 109 6.14 11.23 -28.80
N ASP A 110 7.17 11.37 -27.97
CA ASP A 110 7.12 11.03 -26.54
C ASP A 110 6.15 11.94 -25.76
N ALA A 111 6.14 13.24 -26.06
CA ALA A 111 5.22 14.19 -25.44
C ALA A 111 3.75 13.93 -25.83
N ASN A 112 3.48 13.58 -27.09
CA ASN A 112 2.12 13.18 -27.52
C ASN A 112 1.68 11.89 -26.84
N LYS A 113 2.58 10.91 -26.66
CA LYS A 113 2.33 9.68 -25.92
C LYS A 113 2.06 9.97 -24.43
N ALA A 114 2.84 10.86 -23.81
CA ALA A 114 2.62 11.29 -22.43
C ALA A 114 1.26 11.96 -22.27
N LEU A 115 0.85 12.81 -23.22
CA LEU A 115 -0.46 13.47 -23.21
C LEU A 115 -1.60 12.45 -23.38
N LEU A 116 -1.46 11.47 -24.27
CA LEU A 116 -2.45 10.41 -24.42
C LEU A 116 -2.63 9.61 -23.13
N HIS A 117 -1.54 9.31 -22.42
CA HIS A 117 -1.59 8.50 -21.20
C HIS A 117 -1.93 9.32 -19.95
N SER A 118 -1.87 10.65 -19.98
CA SER A 118 -2.21 11.48 -18.82
C SER A 118 -3.66 11.31 -18.37
N GLN A 119 -4.57 10.89 -19.26
CA GLN A 119 -5.93 10.52 -18.91
C GLN A 119 -6.00 9.47 -17.79
N TYR A 120 -5.07 8.52 -17.75
CA TYR A 120 -5.01 7.50 -16.70
C TYR A 120 -4.51 8.09 -15.38
N TYR A 121 -3.58 9.05 -15.43
CA TYR A 121 -3.14 9.79 -14.24
C TYR A 121 -4.32 10.57 -13.63
N GLU A 122 -5.03 11.35 -14.45
CA GLU A 122 -6.16 12.14 -13.96
C GLU A 122 -7.32 11.24 -13.47
N SER A 123 -7.57 10.10 -14.13
CA SER A 123 -8.54 9.11 -13.67
C SER A 123 -8.13 8.51 -12.31
N ALA A 124 -6.85 8.16 -12.10
CA ALA A 124 -6.39 7.64 -10.82
C ALA A 124 -6.47 8.70 -9.71
N ARG A 125 -6.20 9.98 -10.01
CA ARG A 125 -6.38 11.10 -9.08
C ARG A 125 -7.86 11.28 -8.72
N GLN A 126 -8.75 11.25 -9.69
CA GLN A 126 -10.19 11.31 -9.47
C GLN A 126 -10.68 10.14 -8.63
N PHE A 127 -10.18 8.92 -8.87
CA PHE A 127 -10.51 7.75 -8.06
C PHE A 127 -10.14 7.95 -6.58
N GLY A 128 -8.94 8.47 -6.30
CA GLY A 128 -8.52 8.82 -4.93
C GLY A 128 -9.46 9.83 -4.28
N ALA A 129 -9.92 10.85 -5.03
CA ALA A 129 -10.87 11.86 -4.53
C ALA A 129 -12.26 11.26 -4.24
N LEU A 130 -12.74 10.32 -5.07
CA LEU A 130 -14.02 9.62 -4.84
C LEU A 130 -14.00 8.81 -3.54
N VAL A 131 -12.90 8.08 -3.30
CA VAL A 131 -12.71 7.30 -2.06
C VAL A 131 -12.69 8.23 -0.84
N ALA A 132 -11.96 9.33 -0.92
CA ALA A 132 -11.88 10.33 0.16
C ALA A 132 -13.27 10.97 0.43
N SER A 133 -14.03 11.26 -0.61
CA SER A 133 -15.40 11.79 -0.49
C SER A 133 -16.31 10.81 0.27
N TYR A 134 -16.24 9.52 -0.04
CA TYR A 134 -16.94 8.48 0.73
C TYR A 134 -16.48 8.48 2.19
N ASN A 135 -15.18 8.49 2.46
CA ASN A 135 -14.64 8.48 3.82
C ASN A 135 -15.11 9.67 4.67
N SER A 136 -15.31 10.83 4.05
CA SER A 136 -15.80 12.04 4.75
C SER A 136 -17.21 11.87 5.32
N THR A 137 -18.00 10.96 4.76
CA THR A 137 -19.37 10.65 5.25
C THR A 137 -19.37 9.60 6.36
N GLN A 138 -18.25 8.87 6.55
CA GLN A 138 -18.17 7.78 7.52
C GLN A 138 -17.88 8.29 8.93
N LYS A 139 -18.71 7.88 9.89
CA LYS A 139 -18.56 8.25 11.31
C LYS A 139 -17.52 7.42 12.05
N LYS A 140 -17.23 6.19 11.57
CA LYS A 140 -16.31 5.24 12.20
C LYS A 140 -15.14 4.97 11.26
N ASP A 141 -13.94 4.94 11.79
CA ASP A 141 -12.73 4.61 11.01
C ASP A 141 -12.79 3.18 10.43
N SER A 142 -13.43 2.24 11.13
CA SER A 142 -13.65 0.87 10.63
C SER A 142 -14.46 0.76 9.34
N ASN A 143 -15.13 1.82 8.92
CA ASN A 143 -15.88 1.86 7.66
C ASN A 143 -15.13 2.60 6.55
N LYS A 144 -13.99 3.20 6.86
CA LYS A 144 -13.20 3.96 5.89
C LYS A 144 -12.31 3.05 5.05
N LEU A 145 -12.13 3.44 3.81
CA LEU A 145 -11.29 2.78 2.83
C LEU A 145 -10.18 3.75 2.42
N HIS A 146 -8.93 3.50 2.78
CA HIS A 146 -7.85 4.44 2.48
C HIS A 146 -7.04 3.99 1.26
N ILE A 147 -6.63 4.95 0.43
CA ILE A 147 -5.77 4.68 -0.73
C ILE A 147 -4.40 4.21 -0.25
N CYS A 148 -3.99 3.04 -0.74
CA CYS A 148 -2.67 2.46 -0.55
C CYS A 148 -2.01 2.25 -1.91
N THR A 149 -0.76 2.62 -2.04
CA THR A 149 0.02 2.46 -3.28
C THR A 149 1.44 2.00 -2.99
N GLY A 150 2.21 1.74 -4.04
CA GLY A 150 3.66 1.52 -3.92
C GLY A 150 4.46 2.79 -3.58
N GLY A 151 3.81 3.93 -3.39
CA GLY A 151 4.43 5.17 -2.94
C GLY A 151 5.31 5.89 -3.97
N GLY A 152 5.44 5.36 -5.19
CA GLY A 152 6.23 5.95 -6.27
C GLY A 152 5.47 7.02 -7.07
N PRO A 153 6.08 7.47 -8.19
CA PRO A 153 5.46 8.44 -9.10
C PRO A 153 4.37 7.82 -9.98
N GLY A 154 3.80 8.60 -10.85
CA GLY A 154 2.85 8.17 -11.86
C GLY A 154 1.47 7.87 -11.29
N ILE A 155 0.89 6.74 -11.65
CA ILE A 155 -0.45 6.32 -11.18
C ILE A 155 -0.52 6.25 -9.65
N MET A 156 0.53 5.80 -9.00
CA MET A 156 0.59 5.73 -7.55
C MET A 156 0.51 7.12 -6.91
N GLU A 157 1.30 8.06 -7.45
CA GLU A 157 1.23 9.46 -7.04
C GLU A 157 -0.16 10.05 -7.28
N ALA A 158 -0.74 9.79 -8.46
CA ALA A 158 -2.04 10.31 -8.83
C ALA A 158 -3.14 9.88 -7.83
N ALA A 159 -3.19 8.59 -7.50
CA ALA A 159 -4.17 8.07 -6.55
C ALA A 159 -3.97 8.65 -5.13
N ASN A 160 -2.72 8.68 -4.64
CA ASN A 160 -2.41 9.34 -3.36
C ASN A 160 -2.79 10.82 -3.39
N ARG A 161 -2.46 11.53 -4.47
CA ARG A 161 -2.75 12.95 -4.65
C ARG A 161 -4.24 13.26 -4.56
N GLY A 162 -5.08 12.50 -5.24
CA GLY A 162 -6.52 12.71 -5.22
C GLY A 162 -7.13 12.58 -3.84
N ALA A 163 -6.72 11.56 -3.08
CA ALA A 163 -7.16 11.37 -1.71
C ALA A 163 -6.61 12.45 -0.76
N PHE A 164 -5.31 12.78 -0.87
CA PHE A 164 -4.67 13.81 -0.06
C PHE A 164 -5.27 15.20 -0.27
N GLU A 165 -5.47 15.63 -1.52
CA GLU A 165 -6.09 16.93 -1.87
C GLU A 165 -7.54 17.02 -1.37
N SER A 166 -8.20 15.88 -1.19
CA SER A 166 -9.55 15.76 -0.63
C SER A 166 -9.57 15.60 0.90
N GLY A 167 -8.41 15.71 1.57
CA GLY A 167 -8.28 15.72 3.04
C GLY A 167 -8.28 14.34 3.69
N ASP A 168 -8.08 13.25 2.92
CA ASP A 168 -8.00 11.90 3.48
C ASP A 168 -6.56 11.41 3.67
N LYS A 169 -6.40 10.37 4.50
CA LYS A 169 -5.13 9.70 4.73
C LYS A 169 -4.77 8.83 3.53
N THR A 170 -3.49 8.81 3.19
CA THR A 170 -2.94 7.98 2.11
C THR A 170 -1.71 7.22 2.56
N ILE A 171 -1.51 6.01 2.02
CA ILE A 171 -0.46 5.09 2.42
C ILE A 171 0.46 4.81 1.23
N GLY A 172 1.78 4.72 1.51
CA GLY A 172 2.79 4.32 0.55
C GLY A 172 3.67 3.18 1.07
N PHE A 173 3.70 2.06 0.35
CA PHE A 173 4.59 0.92 0.60
C PHE A 173 5.73 0.93 -0.40
N ASN A 174 6.78 1.70 -0.10
CA ASN A 174 7.95 1.85 -0.95
C ASN A 174 8.88 0.62 -0.86
N ILE A 175 9.66 0.39 -1.89
CA ILE A 175 10.69 -0.64 -1.93
C ILE A 175 12.06 -0.02 -2.19
N SER A 176 13.09 -0.53 -1.53
CA SER A 176 14.47 -0.11 -1.83
C SER A 176 14.90 -0.66 -3.18
N LEU A 177 15.18 0.21 -4.14
CA LEU A 177 15.68 -0.13 -5.46
C LEU A 177 17.09 0.45 -5.67
N PRO A 178 17.92 -0.14 -6.58
CA PRO A 178 19.25 0.40 -6.91
C PRO A 178 19.23 1.84 -7.43
N ARG A 179 18.14 2.24 -8.10
CA ARG A 179 17.87 3.63 -8.44
C ARG A 179 16.93 4.19 -7.37
N GLU A 180 17.41 5.18 -6.65
CA GLU A 180 16.68 5.79 -5.54
C GLU A 180 15.36 6.38 -6.03
N GLN A 181 14.25 5.88 -5.49
CA GLN A 181 12.93 6.48 -5.65
C GLN A 181 12.55 7.13 -4.33
N HIS A 182 12.29 8.43 -4.38
CA HIS A 182 11.70 9.13 -3.25
C HIS A 182 10.20 8.82 -3.18
N PRO A 183 9.63 8.70 -1.97
CA PRO A 183 8.19 8.63 -1.80
C PRO A 183 7.53 9.85 -2.44
N ASN A 184 6.37 9.67 -3.08
CA ASN A 184 5.62 10.82 -3.56
C ASN A 184 5.13 11.69 -2.38
N GLN A 185 5.02 13.00 -2.62
CA GLN A 185 4.74 14.00 -1.60
C GLN A 185 3.31 13.94 -1.02
N TYR A 186 2.43 13.13 -1.59
CA TYR A 186 1.03 13.03 -1.19
C TYR A 186 0.74 11.89 -0.22
N ILE A 187 1.77 11.18 0.24
CA ILE A 187 1.63 10.18 1.30
C ILE A 187 1.55 10.90 2.64
N SER A 188 0.58 10.50 3.47
CA SER A 188 0.37 11.12 4.77
C SER A 188 1.57 10.92 5.71
N PRO A 189 1.90 11.90 6.56
CA PRO A 189 2.96 11.75 7.56
C PRO A 189 2.75 10.50 8.42
N GLY A 190 3.80 9.72 8.63
CA GLY A 190 3.76 8.46 9.38
C GLY A 190 3.23 7.25 8.61
N LEU A 191 2.72 7.43 7.38
CA LEU A 191 2.15 6.35 6.55
C LEU A 191 2.99 6.02 5.30
N SER A 192 4.24 6.47 5.26
CA SER A 192 5.23 6.10 4.24
C SER A 192 6.16 5.04 4.80
N PHE A 193 6.11 3.83 4.25
CA PHE A 193 6.91 2.68 4.70
C PHE A 193 7.92 2.30 3.62
N ARG A 194 9.13 1.91 4.03
CA ARG A 194 10.19 1.46 3.13
C ARG A 194 10.51 0.00 3.42
N PHE A 195 10.33 -0.85 2.43
CA PHE A 195 10.64 -2.28 2.49
C PHE A 195 11.97 -2.58 1.84
N HIS A 196 12.68 -3.56 2.37
CA HIS A 196 13.82 -4.21 1.74
C HIS A 196 13.39 -5.47 0.99
N TYR A 197 12.40 -6.20 1.54
CA TYR A 197 11.96 -7.49 1.01
C TYR A 197 10.64 -7.36 0.24
N PHE A 198 10.67 -7.72 -1.06
CA PHE A 198 9.47 -7.71 -1.91
C PHE A 198 8.34 -8.56 -1.35
N ALA A 199 8.65 -9.76 -0.83
CA ALA A 199 7.63 -10.67 -0.29
C ALA A 199 6.79 -10.03 0.83
N LEU A 200 7.43 -9.31 1.75
CA LEU A 200 6.72 -8.65 2.85
C LEU A 200 5.91 -7.45 2.37
N ARG A 201 6.45 -6.66 1.43
CA ARG A 201 5.71 -5.57 0.81
C ARG A 201 4.44 -6.06 0.12
N LYS A 202 4.53 -7.13 -0.68
CA LYS A 202 3.40 -7.75 -1.36
C LYS A 202 2.35 -8.24 -0.38
N MET A 203 2.77 -8.88 0.70
CA MET A 203 1.87 -9.32 1.75
C MET A 203 1.11 -8.13 2.37
N HIS A 204 1.78 -7.01 2.65
CA HIS A 204 1.15 -5.82 3.19
C HIS A 204 0.13 -5.17 2.25
N PHE A 205 0.32 -5.24 0.93
CA PHE A 205 -0.70 -4.79 -0.02
C PHE A 205 -2.02 -5.54 0.13
N MET A 206 -1.97 -6.81 0.58
CA MET A 206 -3.15 -7.68 0.69
C MET A 206 -3.78 -7.71 2.08
N LEU A 207 -2.99 -7.54 3.16
CA LEU A 207 -3.46 -7.73 4.53
C LEU A 207 -4.70 -6.91 4.89
N ARG A 208 -4.82 -5.69 4.35
CA ARG A 208 -5.94 -4.77 4.61
C ARG A 208 -6.76 -4.44 3.37
N ALA A 209 -6.40 -5.01 2.21
CA ALA A 209 -7.07 -4.70 0.96
C ALA A 209 -8.54 -5.12 0.97
N ARG A 210 -9.40 -4.21 0.56
CA ARG A 210 -10.81 -4.44 0.23
C ARG A 210 -11.06 -4.39 -1.27
N ALA A 211 -10.14 -3.81 -2.02
CA ALA A 211 -10.18 -3.84 -3.49
C ALA A 211 -8.77 -3.63 -4.03
N ILE A 212 -8.56 -4.13 -5.23
CA ILE A 212 -7.40 -3.83 -6.06
C ILE A 212 -7.86 -3.07 -7.29
N VAL A 213 -7.23 -1.95 -7.59
CA VAL A 213 -7.48 -1.16 -8.80
C VAL A 213 -6.17 -1.06 -9.58
N ALA A 214 -6.14 -1.68 -10.74
CA ALA A 214 -4.96 -1.71 -11.60
C ALA A 214 -5.20 -0.87 -12.86
N TYR A 215 -4.44 0.20 -12.99
CA TYR A 215 -4.31 1.01 -14.20
C TYR A 215 -3.24 0.42 -15.12
N PRO A 216 -3.18 0.83 -16.39
CA PRO A 216 -2.12 0.40 -17.30
C PRO A 216 -0.73 0.56 -16.67
N GLY A 217 0.08 -0.50 -16.73
CA GLY A 217 1.38 -0.55 -16.06
C GLY A 217 2.32 -1.57 -16.66
N GLY A 218 3.53 -1.67 -16.15
CA GLY A 218 4.56 -2.63 -16.59
C GLY A 218 4.62 -3.87 -15.71
N PHE A 219 5.79 -4.54 -15.75
CA PHE A 219 6.03 -5.80 -15.03
C PHE A 219 5.66 -5.77 -13.56
N GLY A 220 5.96 -4.68 -12.84
CA GLY A 220 5.60 -4.58 -11.42
C GLY A 220 4.09 -4.57 -11.19
N SER A 221 3.31 -3.93 -12.10
CA SER A 221 1.85 -3.94 -12.01
C SER A 221 1.27 -5.32 -12.32
N PHE A 222 1.85 -6.05 -13.29
CA PHE A 222 1.46 -7.42 -13.61
C PHE A 222 1.81 -8.39 -12.48
N ASP A 223 3.00 -8.27 -11.91
CA ASP A 223 3.48 -9.09 -10.81
C ASP A 223 2.52 -9.00 -9.60
N GLU A 224 2.13 -7.80 -9.19
CA GLU A 224 1.18 -7.60 -8.11
C GLU A 224 -0.24 -8.08 -8.49
N LEU A 225 -0.69 -7.83 -9.72
CA LEU A 225 -1.99 -8.29 -10.20
C LEU A 225 -2.11 -9.80 -10.17
N PHE A 226 -1.13 -10.53 -10.74
CA PHE A 226 -1.19 -11.99 -10.81
C PHE A 226 -1.00 -12.65 -9.45
N GLU A 227 -0.27 -12.04 -8.53
CA GLU A 227 -0.23 -12.54 -7.16
C GLU A 227 -1.62 -12.49 -6.51
N VAL A 228 -2.31 -11.35 -6.62
CA VAL A 228 -3.67 -11.20 -6.09
C VAL A 228 -4.63 -12.21 -6.70
N LEU A 229 -4.64 -12.34 -8.03
CA LEU A 229 -5.50 -13.30 -8.73
C LEU A 229 -5.21 -14.73 -8.27
N THR A 230 -3.94 -15.10 -8.13
CA THR A 230 -3.54 -16.42 -7.66
C THR A 230 -3.97 -16.68 -6.21
N LEU A 231 -3.82 -15.69 -5.32
CA LEU A 231 -4.23 -15.83 -3.92
C LEU A 231 -5.74 -16.01 -3.77
N ILE A 232 -6.54 -15.31 -4.58
CA ILE A 232 -7.99 -15.45 -4.59
C ILE A 232 -8.40 -16.82 -5.20
N GLN A 233 -7.86 -17.17 -6.38
CA GLN A 233 -8.11 -18.43 -7.06
C GLN A 233 -7.81 -19.63 -6.15
N THR A 234 -6.68 -19.62 -5.47
CA THR A 234 -6.26 -20.68 -4.55
C THR A 234 -6.94 -20.63 -3.17
N LYS A 235 -7.87 -19.69 -2.97
CA LYS A 235 -8.63 -19.51 -1.71
C LYS A 235 -7.73 -19.23 -0.48
N LYS A 236 -6.56 -18.63 -0.71
CA LYS A 236 -5.66 -18.19 0.36
C LYS A 236 -6.12 -16.89 1.00
N VAL A 237 -6.88 -16.08 0.26
CA VAL A 237 -7.53 -14.86 0.75
C VAL A 237 -9.01 -14.88 0.39
N VAL A 238 -9.81 -14.14 1.16
CA VAL A 238 -11.22 -13.92 0.83
C VAL A 238 -11.31 -13.13 -0.48
N PRO A 239 -12.20 -13.49 -1.41
CA PRO A 239 -12.37 -12.74 -2.65
C PRO A 239 -12.67 -11.27 -2.41
N ILE A 240 -11.95 -10.41 -3.11
CA ILE A 240 -12.14 -8.96 -3.18
C ILE A 240 -12.24 -8.56 -4.65
N PRO A 241 -12.91 -7.46 -5.00
CA PRO A 241 -12.98 -7.03 -6.40
C PRO A 241 -11.62 -6.58 -6.91
N VAL A 242 -11.23 -7.10 -8.09
CA VAL A 242 -10.04 -6.70 -8.82
C VAL A 242 -10.50 -5.94 -10.07
N ILE A 243 -10.24 -4.63 -10.09
CA ILE A 243 -10.71 -3.71 -11.13
C ILE A 243 -9.56 -3.35 -12.06
N LEU A 244 -9.73 -3.60 -13.34
CA LEU A 244 -8.79 -3.27 -14.41
C LEU A 244 -9.30 -2.04 -15.16
N VAL A 245 -8.68 -0.89 -14.94
CA VAL A 245 -9.05 0.38 -15.58
C VAL A 245 -8.36 0.51 -16.94
N GLY A 246 -9.11 0.87 -17.98
CA GLY A 246 -8.64 0.94 -19.35
C GLY A 246 -8.72 -0.41 -20.07
N LYS A 247 -9.93 -0.84 -20.36
CA LYS A 247 -10.26 -2.16 -20.94
C LYS A 247 -9.49 -2.47 -22.23
N SER A 248 -9.26 -1.45 -23.08
CA SER A 248 -8.49 -1.62 -24.33
C SER A 248 -7.07 -2.09 -24.05
N TYR A 249 -6.38 -1.46 -23.10
CA TYR A 249 -5.03 -1.83 -22.68
C TYR A 249 -4.98 -3.27 -22.16
N TRP A 250 -5.88 -3.60 -21.23
CA TRP A 250 -5.86 -4.92 -20.59
C TRP A 250 -6.23 -6.06 -21.54
N ASN A 251 -7.17 -5.85 -22.47
CA ASN A 251 -7.53 -6.84 -23.49
C ASN A 251 -6.41 -7.07 -24.52
N GLU A 252 -5.57 -6.05 -24.79
CA GLU A 252 -4.42 -6.19 -25.67
C GLU A 252 -3.28 -6.93 -24.95
N MET A 253 -3.06 -6.64 -23.68
CA MET A 253 -1.94 -7.21 -22.89
C MET A 253 -2.25 -8.59 -22.33
N LEU A 254 -3.52 -8.93 -22.04
CA LEU A 254 -3.93 -10.16 -21.37
C LEU A 254 -5.11 -10.83 -22.08
N ASN A 255 -4.85 -12.01 -22.60
CA ASN A 255 -5.92 -12.83 -23.17
C ASN A 255 -6.49 -13.81 -22.13
N PHE A 256 -7.26 -13.30 -21.18
CA PHE A 256 -7.92 -14.14 -20.16
C PHE A 256 -8.84 -15.20 -20.78
N LYS A 257 -9.56 -14.87 -21.86
CA LYS A 257 -10.41 -15.83 -22.57
C LYS A 257 -9.58 -17.00 -23.11
N GLY A 258 -8.41 -16.70 -23.70
CA GLY A 258 -7.47 -17.72 -24.14
C GLY A 258 -6.98 -18.61 -22.99
N MET A 259 -6.77 -18.06 -21.79
CA MET A 259 -6.38 -18.86 -20.63
C MET A 259 -7.47 -19.85 -20.23
N VAL A 260 -8.74 -19.45 -20.28
CA VAL A 260 -9.88 -20.36 -20.06
C VAL A 260 -9.96 -21.43 -21.16
N GLU A 261 -9.83 -21.05 -22.43
CA GLU A 261 -9.87 -21.96 -23.56
C GLU A 261 -8.71 -22.99 -23.52
N PHE A 262 -7.54 -22.60 -23.04
CA PHE A 262 -6.41 -23.51 -22.79
C PHE A 262 -6.59 -24.38 -21.53
N GLY A 263 -7.60 -24.09 -20.71
CA GLY A 263 -7.86 -24.85 -19.48
C GLY A 263 -6.83 -24.61 -18.37
N VAL A 264 -6.13 -23.46 -18.37
CA VAL A 264 -5.14 -23.10 -17.32
C VAL A 264 -5.76 -22.26 -16.21
N ILE A 265 -6.96 -21.71 -16.43
CA ILE A 265 -7.84 -21.10 -15.42
C ILE A 265 -9.29 -21.54 -15.73
N ASP A 266 -10.15 -21.46 -14.71
CA ASP A 266 -11.57 -21.78 -14.86
C ASP A 266 -12.39 -20.54 -15.25
N GLN A 267 -13.57 -20.77 -15.86
CA GLN A 267 -14.51 -19.70 -16.19
C GLN A 267 -14.94 -18.91 -14.93
N GLU A 268 -15.01 -19.58 -13.79
CA GLU A 268 -15.38 -18.99 -12.52
C GLU A 268 -14.33 -17.97 -12.02
N ASP A 269 -13.05 -18.17 -12.34
CA ASP A 269 -11.97 -17.26 -11.97
C ASP A 269 -12.15 -15.87 -12.59
N MET A 270 -12.89 -15.79 -13.71
CA MET A 270 -13.20 -14.50 -14.35
C MET A 270 -14.17 -13.63 -13.56
N GLN A 271 -14.88 -14.17 -12.58
CA GLN A 271 -15.88 -13.41 -11.80
C GLN A 271 -15.25 -12.39 -10.84
N ILE A 272 -13.97 -12.57 -10.51
CA ILE A 272 -13.23 -11.61 -9.64
C ILE A 272 -12.67 -10.43 -10.41
N ILE A 273 -12.63 -10.48 -11.74
CA ILE A 273 -12.05 -9.47 -12.60
C ILE A 273 -13.16 -8.57 -13.15
N HIS A 274 -13.05 -7.29 -12.87
CA HIS A 274 -13.95 -6.26 -13.35
C HIS A 274 -13.21 -5.28 -14.25
N PHE A 275 -13.79 -4.93 -15.39
CA PHE A 275 -13.22 -3.91 -16.27
C PHE A 275 -13.97 -2.60 -16.11
N SER A 276 -13.25 -1.48 -16.09
CA SER A 276 -13.81 -0.14 -16.09
C SER A 276 -13.04 0.79 -17.02
N GLU A 277 -13.68 1.85 -17.47
CA GLU A 277 -13.03 2.91 -18.26
C GLU A 277 -12.79 4.18 -17.43
N THR A 278 -13.62 4.40 -16.41
CA THR A 278 -13.56 5.62 -15.60
C THR A 278 -13.32 5.33 -14.11
N ALA A 279 -12.97 6.37 -13.38
CA ALA A 279 -12.81 6.32 -11.93
C ALA A 279 -14.15 6.02 -11.23
N GLU A 280 -15.25 6.59 -11.75
CA GLU A 280 -16.60 6.39 -11.22
C GLU A 280 -17.06 4.94 -11.40
N GLU A 281 -16.83 4.34 -12.57
CA GLU A 281 -17.13 2.93 -12.81
C GLU A 281 -16.35 2.03 -11.88
N ALA A 282 -15.04 2.31 -11.70
CA ALA A 282 -14.20 1.56 -10.77
C ALA A 282 -14.69 1.67 -9.32
N TRP A 283 -15.08 2.88 -8.90
CA TRP A 283 -15.66 3.11 -7.58
C TRP A 283 -17.02 2.44 -7.41
N GLN A 284 -17.85 2.45 -8.45
CA GLN A 284 -19.16 1.80 -8.42
C GLN A 284 -19.07 0.29 -8.23
N VAL A 285 -18.10 -0.37 -8.87
CA VAL A 285 -17.84 -1.82 -8.63
C VAL A 285 -17.59 -2.10 -7.14
N ILE A 286 -16.79 -1.28 -6.47
CA ILE A 286 -16.48 -1.46 -5.05
C ILE A 286 -17.73 -1.23 -4.18
N ARG A 287 -18.50 -0.16 -4.51
CA ARG A 287 -19.75 0.13 -3.80
C ARG A 287 -20.74 -1.01 -3.91
N ASP A 288 -20.93 -1.56 -5.10
CA ASP A 288 -21.87 -2.66 -5.36
C ASP A 288 -21.42 -3.93 -4.65
N TRP A 289 -20.12 -4.23 -4.68
CA TRP A 289 -19.55 -5.41 -4.02
C TRP A 289 -19.80 -5.41 -2.50
N TYR A 290 -19.63 -4.28 -1.85
CA TYR A 290 -19.78 -4.13 -0.41
C TYR A 290 -21.11 -3.51 0.01
N GLN A 291 -22.02 -3.21 -0.93
CA GLN A 291 -23.31 -2.54 -0.68
C GLN A 291 -23.12 -1.23 0.11
N LEU A 292 -22.11 -0.43 -0.28
CA LEU A 292 -21.82 0.85 0.35
C LEU A 292 -22.87 1.89 -0.06
N GLY A 293 -23.46 2.56 0.93
CA GLY A 293 -24.45 3.61 0.73
C GLY A 293 -23.85 4.95 0.28
#